data_0eec23dcb10d2e1bacf2bc79f11b30a1
#
_entry.id   0eec23dcb10d2e1bacf2bc79f11b30a1
#
_cell.length_a   1.000
_cell.length_b   1.000
_cell.length_c   1.000
_cell.angle_alpha   90.00
_cell.angle_beta   90.00
_cell.angle_gamma   90.00
#
_symmetry.space_group_name_H-M   'P 1'
#
loop_
_entity.id
_entity.type
_entity.pdbx_description
1 polymer ?
#
loop_
_entity_poly.entity_id
_entity_poly.type
_entity_poly.pdbx_seq_one_letter_code
_entity_poly.pdbx_strand_id
1 'polypeptide(L)'
;MAPPLKGIHLNNFRNFTQRQESFSNSHTLFKGRNAIGKTNLLEAISFLCPGTGFRKDTISNFSNQDLKESNVIIKYDFDHEELSNHLKIELTFQEERWSKQYFLNDKKIQQQQLLQIFQLFWFTETDKVFFIKDTQYQRNTINRIACYFEPSLFQLLNKFTKLRREKKKVLQTTQEKSWLESIDKQLIEIGEKIISNKRNFLNEFQDFLKQENNQFFHFEIQPSFGLEQQQDFLTKFKQDLSDENQWPKDHKLQSEHDPQKSIFEITHQGKKLSQLSSAQSKLLILSFLLHCAKFLNQQKITIFLIDEIFDNFDMINIEKVIQYCEKINFKPFSQPLITLHSKG
;
A
#
# COMPACT_ATOMS: atom_id res chain seq x y z
N MET A 1 -18.02 0.38 -20.28
CA MET A 1 -17.65 1.73 -19.81
C MET A 1 -16.17 1.96 -20.06
N ALA A 2 -15.78 3.18 -20.42
CA ALA A 2 -14.38 3.51 -20.57
C ALA A 2 -13.65 3.44 -19.21
N PRO A 3 -12.38 3.02 -19.18
CA PRO A 3 -11.63 2.92 -17.93
C PRO A 3 -11.35 4.32 -17.36
N PRO A 4 -11.35 4.48 -16.02
CA PRO A 4 -11.07 5.77 -15.43
C PRO A 4 -9.62 6.22 -15.66
N LEU A 5 -8.63 5.32 -15.64
CA LEU A 5 -7.27 5.61 -16.07
C LEU A 5 -7.21 5.44 -17.59
N LYS A 6 -6.96 6.53 -18.31
CA LYS A 6 -6.95 6.58 -19.77
C LYS A 6 -5.59 6.32 -20.37
N GLY A 7 -4.54 6.80 -19.72
CA GLY A 7 -3.20 6.69 -20.25
C GLY A 7 -2.11 6.96 -19.23
N ILE A 8 -0.91 6.55 -19.59
CA ILE A 8 0.32 6.85 -18.88
C ILE A 8 1.42 7.22 -19.88
N HIS A 9 2.19 8.24 -19.54
CA HIS A 9 3.37 8.66 -20.27
C HIS A 9 4.57 8.64 -19.33
N LEU A 10 5.59 7.92 -19.73
CA LEU A 10 6.84 7.75 -19.02
C LEU A 10 7.97 8.43 -19.78
N ASN A 11 8.80 9.18 -19.05
CA ASN A 11 10.02 9.75 -19.58
C ASN A 11 11.15 9.45 -18.60
N ASN A 12 12.22 8.86 -19.11
CA ASN A 12 13.43 8.49 -18.35
C ASN A 12 13.14 7.59 -17.13
N PHE A 13 12.18 6.67 -17.24
CA PHE A 13 11.77 5.78 -16.14
C PHE A 13 12.26 4.35 -16.36
N ARG A 14 13.11 3.85 -15.47
CA ARG A 14 13.67 2.48 -15.54
C ARG A 14 14.35 2.22 -16.89
N ASN A 15 13.88 1.23 -17.64
CA ASN A 15 14.36 0.89 -18.98
C ASN A 15 13.70 1.71 -20.11
N PHE A 16 12.80 2.63 -19.77
CA PHE A 16 12.11 3.45 -20.76
C PHE A 16 12.75 4.82 -20.88
N THR A 17 13.26 5.14 -22.06
CA THR A 17 13.59 6.52 -22.43
C THR A 17 12.30 7.32 -22.59
N GLN A 18 11.37 6.81 -23.40
CA GLN A 18 10.01 7.29 -23.53
C GLN A 18 9.08 6.10 -23.75
N ARG A 19 7.94 6.10 -23.05
CA ARG A 19 6.89 5.12 -23.24
C ARG A 19 5.53 5.76 -23.03
N GLN A 20 4.60 5.45 -23.93
CA GLN A 20 3.21 5.86 -23.80
C GLN A 20 2.32 4.64 -23.94
N GLU A 21 1.34 4.52 -23.05
CA GLU A 21 0.30 3.50 -23.11
C GLU A 21 -1.06 4.15 -22.93
N SER A 22 -2.02 3.67 -23.70
CA SER A 22 -3.42 4.08 -23.61
C SER A 22 -4.29 2.90 -23.18
N PHE A 23 -5.22 3.14 -22.30
CA PHE A 23 -6.11 2.13 -21.76
C PHE A 23 -7.51 2.37 -22.30
N SER A 24 -8.03 1.40 -23.06
CA SER A 24 -9.36 1.48 -23.66
C SER A 24 -10.41 0.62 -22.96
N ASN A 25 -9.96 -0.37 -22.18
CA ASN A 25 -10.81 -1.35 -21.52
C ASN A 25 -10.65 -1.31 -20.01
N SER A 26 -11.69 -1.72 -19.28
CA SER A 26 -11.64 -1.88 -17.83
C SER A 26 -10.61 -2.92 -17.37
N HIS A 27 -10.29 -3.89 -18.24
CA HIS A 27 -9.27 -4.90 -18.01
C HIS A 27 -8.19 -4.76 -19.07
N THR A 28 -6.94 -4.60 -18.63
CA THR A 28 -5.79 -4.50 -19.54
C THR A 28 -4.80 -5.61 -19.24
N LEU A 29 -4.49 -6.39 -20.28
CA LEU A 29 -3.55 -7.51 -20.22
C LEU A 29 -2.27 -7.15 -21.00
N PHE A 30 -1.15 -7.04 -20.29
CA PHE A 30 0.15 -6.81 -20.93
C PHE A 30 0.81 -8.15 -21.25
N LYS A 31 0.88 -8.48 -22.55
CA LYS A 31 1.60 -9.66 -23.06
C LYS A 31 2.92 -9.23 -23.69
N GLY A 32 3.94 -10.05 -23.56
CA GLY A 32 5.24 -9.81 -24.22
C GLY A 32 6.37 -10.63 -23.62
N ARG A 33 7.51 -10.63 -24.28
CA ARG A 33 8.74 -11.31 -23.82
C ARG A 33 9.19 -10.78 -22.45
N ASN A 34 9.99 -11.56 -21.73
CA ASN A 34 10.65 -11.11 -20.51
C ASN A 34 11.52 -9.88 -20.82
N ALA A 35 11.72 -9.01 -19.82
CA ALA A 35 12.50 -7.79 -19.91
C ALA A 35 11.95 -6.65 -20.81
N ILE A 36 10.77 -6.79 -21.44
CA ILE A 36 10.15 -5.68 -22.21
C ILE A 36 9.65 -4.52 -21.31
N GLY A 37 9.73 -4.67 -19.99
CA GLY A 37 9.35 -3.64 -19.03
C GLY A 37 7.91 -3.73 -18.52
N LYS A 38 7.21 -4.88 -18.63
CA LYS A 38 5.84 -5.06 -18.09
C LYS A 38 5.76 -4.67 -16.62
N THR A 39 6.62 -5.24 -15.80
CA THR A 39 6.70 -4.93 -14.36
C THR A 39 7.08 -3.48 -14.10
N ASN A 40 7.93 -2.87 -14.94
CA ASN A 40 8.28 -1.44 -14.82
C ASN A 40 7.09 -0.53 -15.13
N LEU A 41 6.22 -0.92 -16.06
CA LEU A 41 4.99 -0.19 -16.36
C LEU A 41 4.00 -0.27 -15.18
N LEU A 42 3.80 -1.47 -14.60
CA LEU A 42 2.98 -1.63 -13.40
C LEU A 42 3.55 -0.86 -12.21
N GLU A 43 4.88 -0.85 -12.06
CA GLU A 43 5.54 -0.04 -11.04
C GLU A 43 5.26 1.45 -11.23
N ALA A 44 5.36 1.96 -12.46
CA ALA A 44 5.00 3.35 -12.74
C ALA A 44 3.55 3.63 -12.34
N ILE A 45 2.59 2.75 -12.65
CA ILE A 45 1.19 2.92 -12.23
C ILE A 45 1.07 2.90 -10.70
N SER A 46 1.89 2.14 -9.99
CA SER A 46 1.84 2.07 -8.52
C SER A 46 2.21 3.37 -7.81
N PHE A 47 2.80 4.34 -8.51
CA PHE A 47 3.07 5.68 -7.96
C PHE A 47 1.82 6.55 -7.79
N LEU A 48 0.66 6.13 -8.30
CA LEU A 48 -0.63 6.72 -7.94
C LEU A 48 -1.00 6.51 -6.46
N CYS A 49 -0.29 5.61 -5.76
CA CYS A 49 -0.34 5.48 -4.31
C CYS A 49 0.81 6.27 -3.66
N PRO A 50 0.60 6.93 -2.51
CA PRO A 50 1.69 7.52 -1.75
C PRO A 50 2.78 6.50 -1.39
N GLY A 51 4.05 6.88 -1.56
CA GLY A 51 5.21 6.02 -1.28
C GLY A 51 6.17 5.89 -2.45
N THR A 52 6.90 4.78 -2.50
CA THR A 52 7.94 4.48 -3.49
C THR A 52 7.54 3.39 -4.48
N GLY A 53 6.23 3.19 -4.69
CA GLY A 53 5.73 2.13 -5.54
C GLY A 53 5.77 0.74 -4.89
N PHE A 54 5.37 -0.29 -5.62
CA PHE A 54 5.24 -1.64 -5.03
C PHE A 54 6.60 -2.33 -4.81
N ARG A 55 7.64 -2.03 -5.58
CA ARG A 55 8.99 -2.58 -5.38
C ARG A 55 9.75 -1.97 -4.20
N LYS A 56 9.29 -0.85 -3.64
CA LYS A 56 9.91 -0.14 -2.52
C LYS A 56 11.38 0.24 -2.77
N ASP A 57 11.71 0.52 -4.02
CA ASP A 57 13.07 0.85 -4.41
C ASP A 57 13.45 2.29 -4.03
N THR A 58 14.74 2.60 -4.05
CA THR A 58 15.23 3.96 -3.86
C THR A 58 14.92 4.82 -5.07
N ILE A 59 14.66 6.10 -4.87
CA ILE A 59 14.31 7.03 -5.95
C ILE A 59 15.41 7.07 -7.03
N SER A 60 16.67 6.93 -6.65
CA SER A 60 17.81 6.89 -7.57
C SER A 60 17.72 5.76 -8.61
N ASN A 61 17.04 4.67 -8.28
CA ASN A 61 16.93 3.52 -9.17
C ASN A 61 15.78 3.66 -10.18
N PHE A 62 14.98 4.72 -10.10
CA PHE A 62 13.88 4.96 -11.05
C PHE A 62 14.31 5.65 -12.33
N SER A 63 15.46 6.35 -12.33
CA SER A 63 16.02 6.95 -13.55
C SER A 63 16.59 5.87 -14.47
N ASN A 64 16.48 6.11 -15.78
CA ASN A 64 17.12 5.27 -16.77
C ASN A 64 18.66 5.43 -16.64
N GLN A 65 19.33 4.33 -16.31
CA GLN A 65 20.79 4.34 -16.07
C GLN A 65 21.60 4.60 -17.34
N ASP A 66 21.02 4.37 -18.52
CA ASP A 66 21.66 4.64 -19.81
C ASP A 66 21.65 6.14 -20.18
N LEU A 67 20.82 6.92 -19.49
CA LEU A 67 20.71 8.35 -19.68
C LEU A 67 21.36 9.09 -18.50
N LYS A 68 22.22 10.03 -18.79
CA LYS A 68 22.83 10.92 -17.77
C LYS A 68 21.85 11.98 -17.22
N GLU A 69 20.56 11.85 -17.55
CA GLU A 69 19.53 12.78 -17.11
C GLU A 69 19.11 12.51 -15.67
N SER A 70 18.98 13.56 -14.90
CA SER A 70 18.60 13.51 -13.48
C SER A 70 17.08 13.63 -13.22
N ASN A 71 16.27 13.68 -14.29
CA ASN A 71 14.83 13.90 -14.18
C ASN A 71 14.04 12.70 -14.70
N VAL A 72 13.08 12.25 -13.89
CA VAL A 72 12.08 11.25 -14.30
C VAL A 72 10.72 11.90 -14.28
N ILE A 73 9.93 11.74 -15.34
CA ILE A 73 8.56 12.28 -15.42
C ILE A 73 7.60 11.15 -15.71
N ILE A 74 6.56 11.07 -14.90
CA ILE A 74 5.44 10.15 -15.09
C ILE A 74 4.17 11.00 -15.16
N LYS A 75 3.41 10.87 -16.26
CA LYS A 75 2.13 11.56 -16.43
C LYS A 75 1.02 10.54 -16.57
N TYR A 76 -0.12 10.84 -15.99
CA TYR A 76 -1.32 10.01 -16.05
C TYR A 76 -2.48 10.87 -16.53
N ASP A 77 -3.27 10.30 -17.45
CA ASP A 77 -4.52 10.87 -17.92
C ASP A 77 -5.66 10.01 -17.36
N PHE A 78 -6.62 10.63 -16.70
CA PHE A 78 -7.71 9.90 -16.04
C PHE A 78 -8.98 10.74 -15.91
N ASP A 79 -10.12 10.06 -15.82
CA ASP A 79 -11.40 10.69 -15.55
C ASP A 79 -11.78 10.48 -14.07
N HIS A 80 -12.16 11.56 -13.39
CA HIS A 80 -12.67 11.53 -12.03
C HIS A 80 -13.74 12.60 -11.87
N GLU A 81 -14.88 12.26 -11.26
CA GLU A 81 -16.03 13.16 -11.09
C GLU A 81 -16.48 13.81 -12.42
N GLU A 82 -16.57 13.00 -13.48
CA GLU A 82 -16.96 13.44 -14.85
C GLU A 82 -15.98 14.44 -15.51
N LEU A 83 -14.84 14.70 -14.90
CA LEU A 83 -13.80 15.58 -15.41
C LEU A 83 -12.57 14.78 -15.87
N SER A 84 -12.02 15.20 -17.00
CA SER A 84 -10.70 14.72 -17.45
C SER A 84 -9.60 15.43 -16.67
N ASN A 85 -8.72 14.66 -16.06
CA ASN A 85 -7.66 15.15 -15.21
C ASN A 85 -6.29 14.66 -15.66
N HIS A 86 -5.26 15.41 -15.34
CA HIS A 86 -3.86 15.07 -15.59
C HIS A 86 -3.07 15.11 -14.28
N LEU A 87 -2.41 14.02 -13.94
CA LEU A 87 -1.48 13.97 -12.82
C LEU A 87 -0.06 13.84 -13.36
N LYS A 88 0.84 14.71 -12.93
CA LYS A 88 2.28 14.61 -13.22
C LYS A 88 3.05 14.38 -11.93
N ILE A 89 3.94 13.38 -11.96
CA ILE A 89 4.92 13.11 -10.92
C ILE A 89 6.31 13.39 -11.51
N GLU A 90 7.05 14.25 -10.84
CA GLU A 90 8.42 14.59 -11.19
C GLU A 90 9.38 14.12 -10.10
N LEU A 91 10.39 13.35 -10.51
CA LEU A 91 11.52 12.98 -9.67
C LEU A 91 12.74 13.72 -10.19
N THR A 92 13.33 14.56 -9.38
CA THR A 92 14.49 15.38 -9.76
C THR A 92 15.65 15.14 -8.82
N PHE A 93 16.85 15.04 -9.37
CA PHE A 93 18.10 14.97 -8.60
C PHE A 93 18.77 16.33 -8.60
N GLN A 94 18.82 16.99 -7.44
CA GLN A 94 19.45 18.29 -7.26
C GLN A 94 20.18 18.31 -5.92
N GLU A 95 21.33 18.96 -5.84
CA GLU A 95 22.13 19.10 -4.62
C GLU A 95 22.37 17.77 -3.89
N GLU A 96 22.71 16.73 -4.65
CA GLU A 96 22.95 15.36 -4.16
C GLU A 96 21.73 14.69 -3.50
N ARG A 97 20.51 15.21 -3.74
CA ARG A 97 19.27 14.67 -3.20
C ARG A 97 18.21 14.49 -4.28
N TRP A 98 17.48 13.41 -4.14
CA TRP A 98 16.28 13.19 -4.95
C TRP A 98 15.08 13.87 -4.28
N SER A 99 14.30 14.59 -5.07
CA SER A 99 13.01 15.13 -4.69
C SER A 99 11.90 14.51 -5.53
N LYS A 100 10.69 14.43 -4.97
CA LYS A 100 9.50 13.93 -5.64
C LYS A 100 8.38 14.95 -5.49
N GLN A 101 7.87 15.42 -6.59
CA GLN A 101 6.81 16.43 -6.65
C GLN A 101 5.61 15.92 -7.43
N TYR A 102 4.43 16.39 -7.06
CA TYR A 102 3.14 15.99 -7.64
C TYR A 102 2.40 17.22 -8.12
N PHE A 103 1.82 17.13 -9.33
CA PHE A 103 1.05 18.19 -9.93
C PHE A 103 -0.25 17.62 -10.49
N LEU A 104 -1.38 18.09 -10.01
CA LEU A 104 -2.71 17.75 -10.52
C LEU A 104 -3.23 18.96 -11.32
N ASN A 105 -3.49 18.75 -12.62
CA ASN A 105 -3.91 19.82 -13.54
C ASN A 105 -2.98 21.05 -13.41
N ASP A 106 -1.65 20.78 -13.43
CA ASP A 106 -0.55 21.75 -13.29
C ASP A 106 -0.44 22.46 -11.94
N LYS A 107 -1.31 22.17 -10.99
CA LYS A 107 -1.23 22.69 -9.63
C LYS A 107 -0.46 21.72 -8.74
N LYS A 108 0.54 22.24 -8.01
CA LYS A 108 1.31 21.43 -7.06
C LYS A 108 0.41 20.92 -5.93
N ILE A 109 0.47 19.62 -5.66
CA ILE A 109 -0.30 18.95 -4.61
C ILE A 109 0.61 18.19 -3.64
N GLN A 110 0.07 17.84 -2.47
CA GLN A 110 0.71 16.92 -1.54
C GLN A 110 0.36 15.47 -1.91
N GLN A 111 1.33 14.55 -1.76
CA GLN A 111 1.12 13.15 -2.14
C GLN A 111 -0.08 12.49 -1.43
N GLN A 112 -0.43 12.93 -0.23
CA GLN A 112 -1.58 12.41 0.52
C GLN A 112 -2.94 12.68 -0.18
N GLN A 113 -3.01 13.72 -1.04
CA GLN A 113 -4.23 14.03 -1.80
C GLN A 113 -4.54 12.93 -2.84
N LEU A 114 -3.53 12.14 -3.23
CA LEU A 114 -3.75 10.97 -4.08
C LEU A 114 -4.67 9.93 -3.43
N LEU A 115 -4.68 9.82 -2.09
CA LEU A 115 -5.57 8.91 -1.36
C LEU A 115 -7.05 9.29 -1.45
N GLN A 116 -7.36 10.51 -1.85
CA GLN A 116 -8.73 10.95 -2.10
C GLN A 116 -9.22 10.55 -3.50
N ILE A 117 -8.29 10.34 -4.44
CA ILE A 117 -8.59 10.05 -5.83
C ILE A 117 -8.41 8.56 -6.14
N PHE A 118 -7.31 7.96 -5.65
CA PHE A 118 -6.88 6.62 -6.04
C PHE A 118 -6.83 5.65 -4.87
N GLN A 119 -7.15 4.38 -5.20
CA GLN A 119 -6.95 3.22 -4.35
C GLN A 119 -6.21 2.16 -5.18
N LEU A 120 -5.00 1.79 -4.76
CA LEU A 120 -4.18 0.83 -5.48
C LEU A 120 -3.96 -0.41 -4.66
N PHE A 121 -4.29 -1.53 -5.28
CA PHE A 121 -3.97 -2.85 -4.77
C PHE A 121 -3.01 -3.51 -5.74
N TRP A 122 -2.06 -4.26 -5.21
CA TRP A 122 -1.16 -5.04 -6.06
C TRP A 122 -0.84 -6.37 -5.43
N PHE A 123 -0.58 -7.34 -6.29
CA PHE A 123 -0.13 -8.65 -5.90
C PHE A 123 0.87 -9.19 -6.91
N THR A 124 2.06 -9.52 -6.45
CA THR A 124 3.14 -10.13 -7.21
C THR A 124 3.58 -11.42 -6.55
N GLU A 125 4.34 -12.26 -7.25
CA GLU A 125 4.91 -13.46 -6.62
C GLU A 125 5.81 -13.14 -5.42
N THR A 126 6.53 -12.04 -5.49
CA THR A 126 7.37 -11.55 -4.39
C THR A 126 6.54 -11.14 -3.18
N ASP A 127 5.37 -10.53 -3.41
CA ASP A 127 4.46 -10.12 -2.33
C ASP A 127 3.98 -11.31 -1.50
N LYS A 128 3.72 -12.47 -2.12
CA LYS A 128 3.38 -13.69 -1.39
C LYS A 128 4.44 -14.06 -0.36
N VAL A 129 5.70 -14.06 -0.78
CA VAL A 129 6.82 -14.41 0.11
C VAL A 129 6.91 -13.43 1.28
N PHE A 130 6.77 -12.14 1.00
CA PHE A 130 6.79 -11.11 2.04
C PHE A 130 5.57 -11.16 2.96
N PHE A 131 4.38 -11.44 2.44
CA PHE A 131 3.18 -11.64 3.27
C PHE A 131 3.34 -12.81 4.26
N ILE A 132 4.08 -13.85 3.90
CA ILE A 132 4.30 -15.01 4.78
C ILE A 132 5.42 -14.74 5.78
N LYS A 133 6.50 -14.09 5.38
CA LYS A 133 7.77 -14.04 6.14
C LYS A 133 8.07 -12.67 6.77
N ASP A 134 7.49 -11.59 6.26
CA ASP A 134 7.82 -10.22 6.67
C ASP A 134 6.62 -9.52 7.31
N THR A 135 6.59 -9.51 8.64
CA THR A 135 5.54 -8.81 9.41
C THR A 135 5.51 -7.30 9.14
N GLN A 136 6.64 -6.70 8.78
CA GLN A 136 6.68 -5.28 8.41
C GLN A 136 6.00 -5.03 7.07
N TYR A 137 6.13 -5.97 6.13
CA TYR A 137 5.42 -5.92 4.86
C TYR A 137 3.90 -6.01 5.05
N GLN A 138 3.43 -6.97 5.88
CA GLN A 138 2.01 -7.09 6.25
C GLN A 138 1.49 -5.78 6.85
N ARG A 139 2.20 -5.23 7.83
CA ARG A 139 1.85 -3.96 8.49
C ARG A 139 1.72 -2.81 7.50
N ASN A 140 2.71 -2.66 6.62
CA ASN A 140 2.70 -1.59 5.62
C ASN A 140 1.51 -1.73 4.65
N THR A 141 1.17 -2.95 4.26
CA THR A 141 0.04 -3.21 3.37
C THR A 141 -1.29 -2.93 4.06
N ILE A 142 -1.48 -3.40 5.28
CA ILE A 142 -2.70 -3.16 6.06
C ILE A 142 -2.85 -1.68 6.39
N ASN A 143 -1.77 -1.00 6.82
CA ASN A 143 -1.79 0.44 7.06
C ASN A 143 -2.16 1.23 5.80
N ARG A 144 -1.65 0.85 4.62
CA ARG A 144 -2.01 1.48 3.35
C ARG A 144 -3.50 1.31 3.05
N ILE A 145 -4.03 0.09 3.21
CA ILE A 145 -5.46 -0.19 3.00
C ILE A 145 -6.33 0.62 3.97
N ALA A 146 -5.94 0.67 5.25
CA ALA A 146 -6.63 1.50 6.24
C ALA A 146 -6.57 3.00 5.90
N CYS A 147 -5.49 3.50 5.27
CA CYS A 147 -5.42 4.87 4.77
C CYS A 147 -6.33 5.14 3.56
N TYR A 148 -6.72 4.13 2.79
CA TYR A 148 -7.76 4.31 1.77
C TYR A 148 -9.14 4.48 2.40
N PHE A 149 -9.40 3.79 3.49
CA PHE A 149 -10.63 3.95 4.27
C PHE A 149 -10.68 5.29 4.97
N GLU A 150 -9.62 5.65 5.70
CA GLU A 150 -9.50 6.92 6.42
C GLU A 150 -8.19 7.64 6.02
N PRO A 151 -8.25 8.57 5.06
CA PRO A 151 -7.05 9.27 4.55
C PRO A 151 -6.27 10.05 5.61
N SER A 152 -6.91 10.53 6.68
CA SER A 152 -6.24 11.24 7.77
C SER A 152 -5.23 10.35 8.52
N LEU A 153 -5.43 9.03 8.50
CA LEU A 153 -4.53 8.05 9.10
C LEU A 153 -3.11 8.15 8.52
N PHE A 154 -2.97 8.51 7.24
CA PHE A 154 -1.65 8.69 6.62
C PHE A 154 -0.81 9.77 7.30
N GLN A 155 -1.44 10.90 7.65
CA GLN A 155 -0.75 11.98 8.37
C GLN A 155 -0.40 11.56 9.80
N LEU A 156 -1.31 10.86 10.49
CA LEU A 156 -1.08 10.35 11.84
C LEU A 156 0.10 9.38 11.87
N LEU A 157 0.18 8.43 10.94
CA LEU A 157 1.28 7.46 10.84
C LEU A 157 2.63 8.16 10.57
N ASN A 158 2.64 9.16 9.67
CA ASN A 158 3.84 9.93 9.37
C ASN A 158 4.30 10.77 10.58
N LYS A 159 3.37 11.45 11.26
CA LYS A 159 3.68 12.24 12.45
C LYS A 159 4.18 11.36 13.58
N PHE A 160 3.55 10.21 13.80
CA PHE A 160 3.99 9.22 14.78
C PHE A 160 5.43 8.75 14.49
N THR A 161 5.71 8.37 13.24
CA THR A 161 7.07 7.96 12.83
C THR A 161 8.10 9.07 13.07
N LYS A 162 7.74 10.34 12.78
CA LYS A 162 8.63 11.49 13.03
C LYS A 162 8.91 11.67 14.51
N LEU A 163 7.89 11.62 15.35
CA LEU A 163 8.05 11.73 16.82
C LEU A 163 8.88 10.57 17.40
N ARG A 164 8.70 9.34 16.91
CA ARG A 164 9.54 8.19 17.31
C ARG A 164 11.02 8.41 16.97
N ARG A 165 11.32 8.97 15.80
CA ARG A 165 12.69 9.33 15.42
C ARG A 165 13.25 10.46 16.29
N GLU A 166 12.44 11.46 16.60
CA GLU A 166 12.81 12.57 17.47
C GLU A 166 13.08 12.06 18.90
N LYS A 167 12.20 11.24 19.48
CA LYS A 167 12.41 10.59 20.78
C LYS A 167 13.74 9.84 20.81
N LYS A 168 13.99 9.01 19.78
CA LYS A 168 15.27 8.29 19.68
C LYS A 168 16.48 9.24 19.71
N LYS A 169 16.41 10.34 18.96
CA LYS A 169 17.50 11.32 18.94
C LYS A 169 17.71 11.96 20.31
N VAL A 170 16.65 12.38 20.99
CA VAL A 170 16.72 12.98 22.32
C VAL A 170 17.31 12.00 23.34
N LEU A 171 16.89 10.74 23.34
CA LEU A 171 17.45 9.69 24.21
C LEU A 171 18.95 9.44 23.97
N GLN A 172 19.39 9.54 22.71
CA GLN A 172 20.80 9.36 22.35
C GLN A 172 21.69 10.58 22.64
N THR A 173 21.11 11.77 22.81
CA THR A 173 21.83 13.03 22.97
C THR A 173 21.66 13.63 24.37
N THR A 174 20.67 14.47 24.54
CA THR A 174 20.43 15.30 25.73
C THR A 174 19.77 14.56 26.88
N GLN A 175 18.92 13.60 26.60
CA GLN A 175 18.05 12.91 27.58
C GLN A 175 17.21 13.90 28.43
N GLU A 176 16.85 15.04 27.85
CA GLU A 176 16.10 16.07 28.54
C GLU A 176 14.68 15.57 28.86
N LYS A 177 14.38 15.47 30.15
CA LYS A 177 13.15 14.85 30.67
C LYS A 177 11.88 15.58 30.19
N SER A 178 11.88 16.91 30.27
CA SER A 178 10.74 17.74 29.86
C SER A 178 10.40 17.55 28.36
N TRP A 179 11.44 17.41 27.52
CA TRP A 179 11.28 17.17 26.09
C TRP A 179 10.75 15.76 25.81
N LEU A 180 11.27 14.74 26.50
CA LEU A 180 10.77 13.37 26.38
C LEU A 180 9.31 13.26 26.80
N GLU A 181 8.92 13.86 27.92
CA GLU A 181 7.53 13.90 28.40
C GLU A 181 6.58 14.56 27.36
N SER A 182 7.03 15.65 26.72
CA SER A 182 6.28 16.34 25.68
C SER A 182 6.08 15.46 24.43
N ILE A 183 7.13 14.74 24.02
CA ILE A 183 7.07 13.80 22.88
C ILE A 183 6.13 12.63 23.23
N ASP A 184 6.25 12.06 24.43
CA ASP A 184 5.43 10.92 24.86
C ASP A 184 3.95 11.27 24.91
N LYS A 185 3.60 12.45 25.43
CA LYS A 185 2.22 12.93 25.40
C LYS A 185 1.67 12.96 23.96
N GLN A 186 2.42 13.50 23.01
CA GLN A 186 2.01 13.55 21.59
C GLN A 186 1.91 12.15 20.97
N LEU A 187 2.85 11.23 21.31
CA LEU A 187 2.83 9.84 20.83
C LEU A 187 1.59 9.11 21.32
N ILE A 188 1.19 9.32 22.58
CA ILE A 188 -0.02 8.72 23.17
C ILE A 188 -1.27 9.24 22.44
N GLU A 189 -1.42 10.55 22.30
CA GLU A 189 -2.58 11.15 21.64
C GLU A 189 -2.73 10.68 20.18
N ILE A 190 -1.62 10.59 19.44
CA ILE A 190 -1.62 10.14 18.06
C ILE A 190 -1.83 8.63 18.00
N GLY A 191 -1.21 7.87 18.90
CA GLY A 191 -1.34 6.42 19.00
C GLY A 191 -2.79 5.98 19.23
N GLU A 192 -3.51 6.67 20.10
CA GLU A 192 -4.94 6.44 20.34
C GLU A 192 -5.76 6.63 19.05
N LYS A 193 -5.51 7.72 18.32
CA LYS A 193 -6.19 7.97 17.03
C LYS A 193 -5.86 6.91 15.99
N ILE A 194 -4.60 6.45 15.92
CA ILE A 194 -4.19 5.38 14.99
C ILE A 194 -4.95 4.10 15.29
N ILE A 195 -5.01 3.68 16.56
CA ILE A 195 -5.71 2.45 16.95
C ILE A 195 -7.22 2.58 16.69
N SER A 196 -7.82 3.71 17.04
CA SER A 196 -9.25 3.96 16.81
C SER A 196 -9.60 3.86 15.31
N ASN A 197 -8.83 4.51 14.44
CA ASN A 197 -9.06 4.47 12.98
C ASN A 197 -8.90 3.06 12.40
N LYS A 198 -7.88 2.32 12.84
CA LYS A 198 -7.67 0.94 12.39
C LYS A 198 -8.78 0.01 12.87
N ARG A 199 -9.26 0.19 14.10
CA ARG A 199 -10.36 -0.58 14.66
C ARG A 199 -11.67 -0.32 13.92
N ASN A 200 -11.95 0.94 13.59
CA ASN A 200 -13.11 1.32 12.78
C ASN A 200 -13.08 0.63 11.42
N PHE A 201 -11.96 0.74 10.71
CA PHE A 201 -11.76 0.02 9.45
C PHE A 201 -12.01 -1.49 9.60
N LEU A 202 -11.43 -2.11 10.62
CA LEU A 202 -11.56 -3.55 10.86
C LEU A 202 -13.02 -3.95 11.11
N ASN A 203 -13.73 -3.23 11.96
CA ASN A 203 -15.13 -3.53 12.31
C ASN A 203 -16.04 -3.42 11.06
N GLU A 204 -15.94 -2.33 10.32
CA GLU A 204 -16.75 -2.14 9.11
C GLU A 204 -16.41 -3.17 8.03
N PHE A 205 -15.12 -3.54 7.89
CA PHE A 205 -14.72 -4.57 6.95
C PHE A 205 -15.21 -5.96 7.37
N GLN A 206 -15.19 -6.29 8.67
CA GLN A 206 -15.75 -7.54 9.17
C GLN A 206 -17.26 -7.61 8.94
N ASP A 207 -17.99 -6.52 9.14
CA ASP A 207 -19.44 -6.47 8.88
C ASP A 207 -19.76 -6.59 7.40
N PHE A 208 -18.95 -5.99 6.53
CA PHE A 208 -19.03 -6.22 5.08
C PHE A 208 -18.81 -7.70 4.73
N LEU A 209 -17.79 -8.34 5.29
CA LEU A 209 -17.49 -9.76 5.02
C LEU A 209 -18.61 -10.71 5.46
N LYS A 210 -19.33 -10.41 6.55
CA LYS A 210 -20.49 -11.20 7.01
C LYS A 210 -21.66 -11.15 6.01
N GLN A 211 -21.79 -10.04 5.27
CA GLN A 211 -22.85 -9.85 4.26
C GLN A 211 -22.45 -10.40 2.89
N GLU A 212 -21.15 -10.69 2.71
CA GLU A 212 -20.62 -11.14 1.42
C GLU A 212 -20.77 -12.64 1.23
N ASN A 213 -21.78 -13.06 0.45
CA ASN A 213 -22.11 -14.47 0.20
C ASN A 213 -21.17 -15.15 -0.83
N ASN A 214 -20.41 -14.38 -1.60
CA ASN A 214 -19.59 -14.88 -2.70
C ASN A 214 -18.11 -14.58 -2.48
N GLN A 215 -17.51 -15.17 -1.43
CA GLN A 215 -16.07 -15.09 -1.29
C GLN A 215 -15.37 -15.98 -2.33
N PHE A 216 -14.44 -15.39 -3.07
CA PHE A 216 -13.61 -16.09 -4.04
C PHE A 216 -12.82 -17.26 -3.42
N PHE A 217 -12.22 -16.98 -2.26
CA PHE A 217 -11.57 -17.95 -1.39
C PHE A 217 -11.84 -17.50 0.06
N HIS A 218 -12.45 -18.37 0.84
CA HIS A 218 -12.89 -18.00 2.20
C HIS A 218 -11.70 -17.65 3.10
N PHE A 219 -11.82 -16.57 3.84
CA PHE A 219 -10.86 -16.18 4.87
C PHE A 219 -11.56 -15.54 6.07
N GLU A 220 -10.85 -15.59 7.18
CA GLU A 220 -11.24 -15.01 8.44
C GLU A 220 -10.22 -13.95 8.85
N ILE A 221 -10.66 -12.99 9.65
CA ILE A 221 -9.80 -11.93 10.17
C ILE A 221 -9.73 -12.04 11.68
N GLN A 222 -8.52 -12.21 12.19
CA GLN A 222 -8.23 -12.25 13.62
C GLN A 222 -7.49 -10.96 14.01
N PRO A 223 -8.13 -10.05 14.77
CA PRO A 223 -7.49 -8.82 15.21
C PRO A 223 -6.32 -9.12 16.16
N SER A 224 -5.32 -8.26 16.15
CA SER A 224 -4.26 -8.28 17.17
C SER A 224 -4.75 -7.66 18.49
N PHE A 225 -4.03 -7.94 19.57
CA PHE A 225 -4.33 -7.43 20.91
C PHE A 225 -4.67 -5.92 20.94
N GLY A 226 -3.93 -5.08 20.21
CA GLY A 226 -4.19 -3.64 20.18
C GLY A 226 -5.50 -3.24 19.51
N LEU A 227 -6.07 -4.10 18.65
CA LEU A 227 -7.35 -3.87 18.00
C LEU A 227 -8.52 -4.50 18.76
N GLU A 228 -8.27 -5.55 19.54
CA GLU A 228 -9.29 -6.18 20.40
C GLU A 228 -9.50 -5.42 21.69
N GLN A 229 -8.43 -5.11 22.41
CA GLN A 229 -8.41 -4.53 23.76
C GLN A 229 -7.70 -3.19 23.79
N GLN A 230 -8.30 -2.18 23.12
CA GLN A 230 -7.69 -0.87 22.93
C GLN A 230 -7.21 -0.20 24.23
N GLN A 231 -8.02 -0.25 25.29
CA GLN A 231 -7.72 0.42 26.55
C GLN A 231 -6.46 -0.15 27.22
N ASP A 232 -6.42 -1.49 27.33
CA ASP A 232 -5.27 -2.20 27.92
C ASP A 232 -4.01 -2.02 27.08
N PHE A 233 -4.16 -2.05 25.75
CA PHE A 233 -3.05 -1.80 24.83
C PHE A 233 -2.46 -0.41 25.01
N LEU A 234 -3.30 0.63 25.10
CA LEU A 234 -2.83 2.01 25.28
C LEU A 234 -2.19 2.21 26.66
N THR A 235 -2.69 1.54 27.68
CA THR A 235 -2.06 1.55 29.02
C THR A 235 -0.66 0.96 28.96
N LYS A 236 -0.50 -0.19 28.30
CA LYS A 236 0.81 -0.82 28.11
C LYS A 236 1.72 0.01 27.23
N PHE A 237 1.19 0.64 26.18
CA PHE A 237 1.98 1.54 25.35
C PHE A 237 2.53 2.75 26.13
N LYS A 238 1.73 3.34 27.04
CA LYS A 238 2.19 4.40 27.95
C LYS A 238 3.32 3.91 28.86
N GLN A 239 3.21 2.70 29.38
CA GLN A 239 4.26 2.08 30.19
C GLN A 239 5.54 1.88 29.37
N ASP A 240 5.43 1.28 28.16
CA ASP A 240 6.57 1.11 27.25
C ASP A 240 7.32 2.42 26.99
N LEU A 241 6.58 3.54 26.75
CA LEU A 241 7.18 4.85 26.54
C LEU A 241 7.93 5.38 27.78
N SER A 242 7.38 5.15 28.97
CA SER A 242 8.01 5.52 30.24
C SER A 242 9.27 4.70 30.50
N ASP A 243 9.24 3.41 30.23
CA ASP A 243 10.39 2.51 30.41
C ASP A 243 11.53 2.86 29.44
N GLU A 244 11.18 3.19 28.18
CA GLU A 244 12.16 3.66 27.19
C GLU A 244 12.96 4.89 27.68
N ASN A 245 12.34 5.78 28.46
CA ASN A 245 13.01 6.98 28.97
C ASN A 245 14.09 6.67 30.01
N GLN A 246 14.12 5.45 30.53
CA GLN A 246 15.12 4.99 31.50
C GLN A 246 16.23 4.15 30.84
N TRP A 247 16.14 3.89 29.53
CA TRP A 247 17.11 3.04 28.84
C TRP A 247 18.46 3.72 28.59
N PRO A 248 19.56 2.92 28.53
CA PRO A 248 20.85 3.43 28.10
C PRO A 248 20.80 4.03 26.69
N LYS A 249 21.72 4.97 26.41
CA LYS A 249 21.77 5.72 25.11
C LYS A 249 21.83 4.83 23.86
N ASP A 250 22.45 3.69 23.96
CA ASP A 250 22.66 2.74 22.84
C ASP A 250 21.51 1.76 22.67
N HIS A 251 20.47 1.83 23.54
CA HIS A 251 19.37 0.90 23.47
C HIS A 251 18.49 1.16 22.22
N LYS A 252 18.08 0.09 21.56
CA LYS A 252 17.15 0.20 20.43
C LYS A 252 15.72 0.37 20.98
N LEU A 253 15.03 1.44 20.55
CA LEU A 253 13.62 1.60 20.86
C LEU A 253 12.80 0.43 20.30
N GLN A 254 12.23 -0.38 21.19
CA GLN A 254 11.46 -1.56 20.84
C GLN A 254 10.21 -1.63 21.73
N SER A 255 9.26 -0.71 21.54
CA SER A 255 7.95 -0.86 22.16
C SER A 255 7.25 -2.09 21.60
N GLU A 256 6.82 -2.99 22.47
CA GLU A 256 5.99 -4.13 22.08
C GLU A 256 4.59 -3.66 21.66
N HIS A 257 4.06 -2.66 22.37
CA HIS A 257 2.72 -2.10 22.17
C HIS A 257 2.75 -0.84 21.28
N ASP A 258 3.40 -0.91 20.12
CA ASP A 258 3.47 0.21 19.17
C ASP A 258 2.20 0.27 18.31
N PRO A 259 1.42 1.38 18.36
CA PRO A 259 0.20 1.56 17.57
C PRO A 259 0.36 1.34 16.06
N GLN A 260 1.54 1.62 15.50
CA GLN A 260 1.80 1.34 14.08
C GLN A 260 1.87 -0.16 13.79
N LYS A 261 2.26 -0.97 14.78
CA LYS A 261 2.43 -2.42 14.65
C LYS A 261 1.13 -3.20 14.82
N SER A 262 0.09 -2.60 15.38
CA SER A 262 -1.22 -3.25 15.55
C SER A 262 -1.85 -3.52 14.19
N ILE A 263 -2.11 -4.80 13.91
CA ILE A 263 -2.72 -5.31 12.68
C ILE A 263 -3.66 -6.47 13.01
N PHE A 264 -4.28 -7.02 11.99
CA PHE A 264 -5.00 -8.31 12.07
C PHE A 264 -4.27 -9.37 11.24
N GLU A 265 -4.46 -10.62 11.59
CA GLU A 265 -4.04 -11.76 10.78
C GLU A 265 -5.17 -12.21 9.87
N ILE A 266 -4.82 -12.67 8.67
CA ILE A 266 -5.75 -13.36 7.76
C ILE A 266 -5.50 -14.86 7.85
N THR A 267 -6.57 -15.63 8.03
CA THR A 267 -6.51 -17.08 8.20
C THR A 267 -7.51 -17.76 7.27
N HIS A 268 -7.32 -19.04 7.02
CA HIS A 268 -8.25 -19.89 6.29
C HIS A 268 -8.51 -21.14 7.09
N GLN A 269 -9.76 -21.40 7.50
CA GLN A 269 -10.13 -22.53 8.37
C GLN A 269 -9.23 -22.63 9.62
N GLY A 270 -8.97 -21.49 10.28
CA GLY A 270 -8.10 -21.39 11.44
C GLY A 270 -6.59 -21.54 11.18
N LYS A 271 -6.16 -21.76 9.92
CA LYS A 271 -4.76 -21.89 9.55
C LYS A 271 -4.16 -20.55 9.11
N LYS A 272 -2.96 -20.23 9.60
CA LYS A 272 -2.18 -19.07 9.17
C LYS A 272 -1.61 -19.26 7.77
N LEU A 273 -1.27 -18.18 7.08
CA LEU A 273 -0.65 -18.19 5.75
C LEU A 273 0.57 -19.15 5.64
N SER A 274 1.39 -19.23 6.69
CA SER A 274 2.58 -20.09 6.72
C SER A 274 2.27 -21.60 6.77
N GLN A 275 1.04 -21.97 7.10
CA GLN A 275 0.57 -23.35 7.21
C GLN A 275 -0.17 -23.84 5.97
N LEU A 276 -0.42 -22.95 5.02
CA LEU A 276 -1.12 -23.24 3.77
C LEU A 276 -0.16 -23.66 2.66
N SER A 277 -0.69 -24.39 1.67
CA SER A 277 0.08 -24.66 0.45
C SER A 277 0.38 -23.36 -0.32
N SER A 278 1.34 -23.39 -1.22
CA SER A 278 1.73 -22.23 -2.03
C SER A 278 0.53 -21.63 -2.80
N ALA A 279 -0.29 -22.48 -3.42
CA ALA A 279 -1.48 -22.04 -4.15
C ALA A 279 -2.55 -21.47 -3.21
N GLN A 280 -2.83 -22.15 -2.09
CA GLN A 280 -3.79 -21.65 -1.09
C GLN A 280 -3.39 -20.30 -0.50
N SER A 281 -2.10 -20.11 -0.19
CA SER A 281 -1.61 -18.82 0.32
C SER A 281 -1.80 -17.69 -0.70
N LYS A 282 -1.52 -17.95 -1.99
CA LYS A 282 -1.78 -16.99 -3.07
C LYS A 282 -3.27 -16.64 -3.16
N LEU A 283 -4.15 -17.64 -3.18
CA LEU A 283 -5.59 -17.46 -3.25
C LEU A 283 -6.12 -16.67 -2.05
N LEU A 284 -5.61 -16.96 -0.86
CA LEU A 284 -6.02 -16.26 0.37
C LEU A 284 -5.65 -14.78 0.32
N ILE A 285 -4.39 -14.46 -0.03
CA ILE A 285 -3.94 -13.06 -0.12
C ILE A 285 -4.72 -12.32 -1.20
N LEU A 286 -4.89 -12.94 -2.36
CA LEU A 286 -5.63 -12.34 -3.47
C LEU A 286 -7.09 -12.10 -3.10
N SER A 287 -7.76 -13.08 -2.46
CA SER A 287 -9.13 -12.95 -1.97
C SER A 287 -9.26 -11.78 -0.99
N PHE A 288 -8.35 -11.69 -0.02
CA PHE A 288 -8.30 -10.59 0.93
C PHE A 288 -8.19 -9.23 0.22
N LEU A 289 -7.22 -9.07 -0.69
CA LEU A 289 -7.01 -7.80 -1.40
C LEU A 289 -8.20 -7.43 -2.29
N LEU A 290 -8.82 -8.41 -2.97
CA LEU A 290 -10.00 -8.18 -3.81
C LEU A 290 -11.21 -7.76 -2.96
N HIS A 291 -11.42 -8.37 -1.78
CA HIS A 291 -12.50 -7.96 -0.89
C HIS A 291 -12.25 -6.59 -0.28
N CYS A 292 -11.00 -6.24 0.06
CA CYS A 292 -10.65 -4.88 0.45
C CYS A 292 -10.97 -3.87 -0.68
N ALA A 293 -10.59 -4.20 -1.92
CA ALA A 293 -10.89 -3.35 -3.08
C ALA A 293 -12.40 -3.17 -3.28
N LYS A 294 -13.19 -4.25 -3.13
CA LYS A 294 -14.65 -4.21 -3.21
C LYS A 294 -15.27 -3.38 -2.10
N PHE A 295 -14.83 -3.58 -0.86
CA PHE A 295 -15.31 -2.84 0.31
C PHE A 295 -15.04 -1.34 0.19
N LEU A 296 -13.85 -0.98 -0.23
CA LEU A 296 -13.40 0.42 -0.30
C LEU A 296 -13.84 1.15 -1.57
N ASN A 297 -14.53 0.48 -2.50
CA ASN A 297 -14.94 1.03 -3.80
C ASN A 297 -16.03 2.10 -3.66
N GLN A 298 -15.71 3.22 -3.05
CA GLN A 298 -16.57 4.37 -2.82
C GLN A 298 -16.01 5.60 -3.52
N GLN A 299 -16.51 5.95 -4.71
CA GLN A 299 -16.19 7.21 -5.41
C GLN A 299 -14.72 7.44 -5.81
N LYS A 300 -13.81 6.51 -5.53
CA LYS A 300 -12.39 6.60 -5.88
C LYS A 300 -12.05 5.67 -7.04
N ILE A 301 -11.00 6.03 -7.79
CA ILE A 301 -10.44 5.18 -8.84
C ILE A 301 -9.71 4.02 -8.19
N THR A 302 -10.28 2.82 -8.30
CA THR A 302 -9.68 1.60 -7.78
C THR A 302 -8.91 0.88 -8.89
N ILE A 303 -7.61 0.70 -8.70
CA ILE A 303 -6.73 -0.01 -9.64
C ILE A 303 -6.16 -1.23 -8.95
N PHE A 304 -6.25 -2.38 -9.61
CA PHE A 304 -5.68 -3.63 -9.14
C PHE A 304 -4.56 -4.08 -10.09
N LEU A 305 -3.32 -4.16 -9.59
CA LEU A 305 -2.15 -4.58 -10.35
C LEU A 305 -1.80 -6.03 -10.00
N ILE A 306 -1.69 -6.88 -11.02
CA ILE A 306 -1.31 -8.29 -10.84
C ILE A 306 -0.12 -8.57 -11.74
N ASP A 307 0.99 -9.02 -11.16
CA ASP A 307 2.21 -9.38 -11.89
C ASP A 307 2.65 -10.81 -11.56
N GLU A 308 2.88 -11.61 -12.61
CA GLU A 308 3.43 -12.97 -12.52
C GLU A 308 2.69 -13.96 -11.61
N ILE A 309 1.40 -13.68 -11.31
CA ILE A 309 0.65 -14.46 -10.32
C ILE A 309 0.31 -15.88 -10.81
N PHE A 310 0.20 -16.05 -12.13
CA PHE A 310 -0.30 -17.29 -12.72
C PHE A 310 0.76 -18.38 -12.87
N ASP A 311 2.01 -18.09 -12.57
CA ASP A 311 3.02 -19.11 -12.47
C ASP A 311 2.68 -20.08 -11.32
N ASN A 312 2.52 -21.37 -11.64
CA ASN A 312 2.10 -22.45 -10.74
C ASN A 312 0.63 -22.43 -10.29
N PHE A 313 -0.26 -21.67 -10.96
CA PHE A 313 -1.70 -21.91 -10.87
C PHE A 313 -2.13 -22.93 -11.94
N ASP A 314 -3.08 -23.79 -11.58
CA ASP A 314 -3.80 -24.55 -12.59
C ASP A 314 -4.80 -23.65 -13.35
N MET A 315 -5.18 -24.06 -14.55
CA MET A 315 -6.10 -23.29 -15.40
C MET A 315 -7.43 -22.99 -14.70
N ILE A 316 -7.91 -23.89 -13.84
CA ILE A 316 -9.16 -23.76 -13.10
C ILE A 316 -9.07 -22.57 -12.12
N ASN A 317 -7.97 -22.43 -11.43
CA ASN A 317 -7.77 -21.31 -10.51
C ASN A 317 -7.57 -19.97 -11.24
N ILE A 318 -6.89 -19.98 -12.39
CA ILE A 318 -6.78 -18.79 -13.26
C ILE A 318 -8.16 -18.32 -13.72
N GLU A 319 -8.97 -19.22 -14.25
CA GLU A 319 -10.34 -18.91 -14.69
C GLU A 319 -11.21 -18.37 -13.55
N LYS A 320 -11.13 -18.97 -12.37
CA LYS A 320 -11.84 -18.48 -11.18
C LYS A 320 -11.42 -17.05 -10.80
N VAL A 321 -10.12 -16.73 -10.84
CA VAL A 321 -9.63 -15.36 -10.56
C VAL A 321 -10.20 -14.38 -11.57
N ILE A 322 -10.11 -14.71 -12.87
CA ILE A 322 -10.62 -13.85 -13.94
C ILE A 322 -12.14 -13.64 -13.79
N GLN A 323 -12.90 -14.73 -13.66
CA GLN A 323 -14.36 -14.67 -13.47
C GLN A 323 -14.76 -13.89 -12.21
N TYR A 324 -13.98 -14.01 -11.12
CA TYR A 324 -14.26 -13.22 -9.92
C TYR A 324 -13.94 -11.74 -10.14
N CYS A 325 -12.83 -11.41 -10.80
CA CYS A 325 -12.52 -10.02 -11.19
C CYS A 325 -13.60 -9.42 -12.11
N GLU A 326 -14.20 -10.22 -12.99
CA GLU A 326 -15.33 -9.80 -13.85
C GLU A 326 -16.63 -9.64 -13.06
N LYS A 327 -16.91 -10.55 -12.13
CA LYS A 327 -18.12 -10.53 -11.27
C LYS A 327 -18.09 -9.49 -10.18
N ILE A 328 -16.92 -9.15 -9.66
CA ILE A 328 -16.77 -7.96 -8.85
C ILE A 328 -17.06 -6.80 -9.80
N ASN A 329 -18.32 -6.40 -9.84
CA ASN A 329 -18.74 -5.15 -10.45
C ASN A 329 -18.00 -4.04 -9.72
N PHE A 330 -16.71 -3.91 -10.03
CA PHE A 330 -16.00 -2.70 -9.68
C PHE A 330 -16.83 -1.59 -10.30
N LYS A 331 -17.37 -0.69 -9.48
CA LYS A 331 -18.02 0.53 -9.95
C LYS A 331 -17.14 1.13 -11.05
N PRO A 332 -17.64 1.98 -11.96
CA PRO A 332 -16.91 2.46 -13.14
C PRO A 332 -15.48 2.99 -12.91
N PHE A 333 -15.03 3.01 -11.67
CA PHE A 333 -13.73 3.52 -11.22
C PHE A 333 -12.65 2.43 -10.97
N SER A 334 -12.88 1.17 -11.31
CA SER A 334 -11.89 0.11 -11.07
C SER A 334 -11.29 -0.42 -12.37
N GLN A 335 -9.97 -0.61 -12.36
CA GLN A 335 -9.22 -1.12 -13.49
C GLN A 335 -8.21 -2.18 -13.05
N PRO A 336 -8.50 -3.48 -13.19
CA PRO A 336 -7.50 -4.51 -13.00
C PRO A 336 -6.51 -4.51 -14.17
N LEU A 337 -5.22 -4.42 -13.86
CA LEU A 337 -4.12 -4.58 -14.80
C LEU A 337 -3.37 -5.86 -14.47
N ILE A 338 -3.32 -6.77 -15.42
CA ILE A 338 -2.75 -8.11 -15.25
C ILE A 338 -1.59 -8.30 -16.23
N THR A 339 -0.44 -8.76 -15.75
CA THR A 339 0.63 -9.23 -16.62
C THR A 339 0.63 -10.75 -16.67
N LEU A 340 0.68 -11.33 -17.86
CA LEU A 340 0.91 -12.75 -18.07
C LEU A 340 2.24 -12.95 -18.79
N HIS A 341 3.03 -13.90 -18.31
CA HIS A 341 4.14 -14.40 -19.10
C HIS A 341 3.59 -15.21 -20.27
N SER A 342 3.94 -14.84 -21.50
CA SER A 342 3.82 -15.76 -22.62
C SER A 342 4.92 -16.82 -22.41
N LYS A 343 4.54 -18.04 -22.02
CA LYS A 343 5.42 -19.18 -22.26
C LYS A 343 5.61 -19.22 -23.77
N GLY A 344 6.83 -18.95 -24.24
CA GLY A 344 7.25 -19.08 -25.64
C GLY A 344 7.17 -20.51 -26.13
#